data_a6aba355fc6ea4dc266f316e86a4fc53
#
_entry.id   a6aba355fc6ea4dc266f316e86a4fc53
#
_cell.length_a   1.000
_cell.length_b   1.000
_cell.length_c   1.000
_cell.angle_alpha   90.00
_cell.angle_beta   90.00
_cell.angle_gamma   90.00
#
_symmetry.space_group_name_H-M   'P 1'
#
loop_
_entity.id
_entity.type
_entity.pdbx_description
1 polymer ?
#
loop_
_entity_poly.entity_id
_entity_poly.type
_entity_poly.pdbx_seq_one_letter_code
_entity_poly.pdbx_strand_id
1 'polypeptide(L)'
;MTAQTIKFYQTGTFTVGNRLLAPEQRSGQASTERSNSLNSGHRACQGCGEALGARYAVDAAMRATKGQLIAANATGCLEVFSTPYPETSWQLPWIHSLFGNAAAVGTGIAAAMRVKGKKDVRVIAQGGDGGTTDIGFGCLSGMFERNDDVLYICYDNEAY
;
A
#
# COMPACT_ATOMS: atom_id res chain seq x y z
N MET A 1 -17.65 -10.95 -24.63
CA MET A 1 -17.99 -9.76 -23.80
C MET A 1 -17.13 -8.62 -24.26
N THR A 2 -17.72 -7.55 -24.77
CA THR A 2 -17.00 -6.35 -25.16
C THR A 2 -16.36 -5.72 -23.92
N ALA A 3 -15.05 -5.52 -23.95
CA ALA A 3 -14.34 -4.82 -22.89
C ALA A 3 -14.96 -3.44 -22.71
N GLN A 4 -15.60 -3.22 -21.59
CA GLN A 4 -16.18 -1.93 -21.26
C GLN A 4 -15.03 -1.00 -20.85
N THR A 5 -14.77 0.01 -21.65
CA THR A 5 -13.78 1.02 -21.30
C THR A 5 -14.29 1.79 -20.09
N ILE A 6 -13.59 1.64 -18.96
CA ILE A 6 -13.93 2.35 -17.74
C ILE A 6 -13.16 3.67 -17.75
N LYS A 7 -13.90 4.76 -17.75
CA LYS A 7 -13.32 6.09 -17.58
C LYS A 7 -13.34 6.46 -16.12
N PHE A 8 -12.19 6.80 -15.58
CA PHE A 8 -12.06 7.34 -14.24
C PHE A 8 -12.17 8.85 -14.30
N TYR A 9 -13.06 9.42 -13.52
CA TYR A 9 -13.19 10.85 -13.35
C TYR A 9 -12.82 11.21 -11.92
N GLN A 10 -12.14 12.31 -11.74
CA GLN A 10 -11.64 12.78 -10.43
C GLN A 10 -12.73 12.95 -9.38
N THR A 11 -13.96 13.16 -9.79
CA THR A 11 -15.10 13.38 -8.89
C THR A 11 -15.91 12.13 -8.62
N GLY A 12 -15.49 10.99 -9.15
CA GLY A 12 -16.26 9.77 -9.05
C GLY A 12 -15.72 8.84 -7.96
N THR A 13 -16.61 8.38 -7.11
CA THR A 13 -16.34 7.25 -6.24
C THR A 13 -16.53 5.97 -7.05
N PHE A 14 -15.46 5.20 -7.24
CA PHE A 14 -15.54 4.02 -8.09
C PHE A 14 -15.35 2.75 -7.30
N THR A 15 -16.37 1.97 -7.27
CA THR A 15 -16.34 0.59 -6.80
C THR A 15 -16.12 -0.37 -7.95
N VAL A 16 -15.12 -0.09 -8.77
CA VAL A 16 -14.92 -0.89 -9.99
C VAL A 16 -14.05 -2.12 -9.79
N GLY A 17 -13.32 -2.22 -8.70
CA GLY A 17 -12.38 -3.31 -8.49
C GLY A 17 -13.00 -4.68 -8.70
N ASN A 18 -14.14 -4.94 -8.08
CA ASN A 18 -14.81 -6.23 -8.22
C ASN A 18 -15.59 -6.40 -9.54
N ARG A 19 -15.87 -5.33 -10.25
CA ARG A 19 -16.59 -5.41 -11.54
C ARG A 19 -15.69 -5.82 -12.69
N LEU A 20 -14.38 -5.64 -12.54
CA LEU A 20 -13.39 -6.03 -13.52
C LEU A 20 -13.07 -7.53 -13.48
N LEU A 21 -13.39 -8.17 -12.36
CA LEU A 21 -13.16 -9.58 -12.19
C LEU A 21 -14.38 -10.39 -12.64
N ALA A 22 -14.13 -11.52 -13.26
CA ALA A 22 -15.17 -12.51 -13.52
C ALA A 22 -15.83 -12.91 -12.19
N PRO A 23 -17.14 -13.20 -12.16
CA PRO A 23 -17.86 -13.51 -10.92
C PRO A 23 -17.19 -14.58 -10.06
N GLU A 24 -16.59 -15.57 -10.68
CA GLU A 24 -15.87 -16.68 -10.04
C GLU A 24 -14.54 -16.24 -9.39
N GLN A 25 -14.01 -15.09 -9.79
CA GLN A 25 -12.78 -14.53 -9.23
C GLN A 25 -13.05 -13.54 -8.10
N ARG A 26 -14.31 -13.24 -7.84
CA ARG A 26 -14.71 -12.32 -6.76
C ARG A 26 -14.71 -13.08 -5.46
N SER A 27 -13.86 -12.68 -4.53
CA SER A 27 -13.86 -13.24 -3.18
C SER A 27 -14.63 -12.34 -2.21
N GLY A 28 -15.37 -12.92 -1.30
CA GLY A 28 -15.98 -12.18 -0.20
C GLY A 28 -14.92 -11.59 0.72
N GLN A 29 -15.15 -10.38 1.21
CA GLN A 29 -14.23 -9.68 2.10
C GLN A 29 -14.04 -10.43 3.44
N ALA A 30 -15.07 -11.14 3.88
CA ALA A 30 -15.12 -11.87 5.14
C ALA A 30 -14.80 -13.37 4.99
N SER A 31 -14.18 -13.79 3.88
CA SER A 31 -13.81 -15.19 3.71
C SER A 31 -12.75 -15.58 4.75
N THR A 32 -12.99 -16.67 5.47
CA THR A 32 -12.05 -17.25 6.45
C THR A 32 -10.79 -17.81 5.79
N GLU A 33 -10.84 -18.10 4.49
CA GLU A 33 -9.70 -18.58 3.70
C GLU A 33 -8.78 -17.44 3.26
N ARG A 34 -9.21 -16.20 3.46
CA ARG A 34 -8.44 -15.04 3.06
C ARG A 34 -7.40 -14.69 4.11
N SER A 35 -6.13 -14.77 3.76
CA SER A 35 -5.08 -14.20 4.59
C SER A 35 -5.17 -12.68 4.59
N ASN A 36 -5.16 -12.07 5.77
CA ASN A 36 -5.11 -10.63 5.92
C ASN A 36 -3.65 -10.20 6.17
N SER A 37 -3.21 -9.21 5.44
CA SER A 37 -1.88 -8.60 5.66
C SER A 37 -1.82 -7.74 6.92
N LEU A 38 -2.97 -7.22 7.36
CA LEU A 38 -3.12 -6.46 8.59
C LEU A 38 -3.84 -7.31 9.64
N ASN A 39 -3.13 -7.65 10.70
CA ASN A 39 -3.66 -8.45 11.81
C ASN A 39 -4.63 -7.67 12.71
N SER A 40 -5.43 -8.42 13.45
CA SER A 40 -6.12 -7.88 14.61
C SER A 40 -5.12 -7.31 15.64
N GLY A 41 -5.58 -6.35 16.45
CA GLY A 41 -4.72 -5.66 17.42
C GLY A 41 -4.17 -4.33 16.94
N HIS A 42 -4.42 -3.94 15.70
CA HIS A 42 -4.16 -2.58 15.24
C HIS A 42 -5.06 -1.57 15.97
N ARG A 43 -4.63 -0.30 15.99
CA ARG A 43 -5.30 0.78 16.72
C ARG A 43 -6.12 1.71 15.84
N ALA A 44 -6.60 1.24 14.69
CA ALA A 44 -7.43 2.04 13.82
C ALA A 44 -8.75 2.41 14.49
N CYS A 45 -9.24 3.59 14.19
CA CYS A 45 -10.58 4.03 14.63
C CYS A 45 -11.65 3.07 14.12
N GLN A 46 -12.77 3.02 14.82
CA GLN A 46 -13.91 2.24 14.35
C GLN A 46 -14.39 2.78 12.99
N GLY A 47 -14.55 1.89 12.02
CA GLY A 47 -14.97 2.27 10.67
C GLY A 47 -13.92 3.03 9.85
N CYS A 48 -12.64 2.96 10.22
CA CYS A 48 -11.57 3.65 9.53
C CYS A 48 -11.45 3.20 8.07
N GLY A 49 -11.75 4.11 7.13
CA GLY A 49 -11.65 3.86 5.68
C GLY A 49 -10.22 3.65 5.22
N GLU A 50 -9.26 4.37 5.81
CA GLU A 50 -7.84 4.21 5.49
C GLU A 50 -7.32 2.82 5.87
N ALA A 51 -7.64 2.33 7.07
CA ALA A 51 -7.24 0.99 7.50
C ALA A 51 -7.85 -0.10 6.59
N LEU A 52 -9.09 0.08 6.18
CA LEU A 52 -9.76 -0.84 5.25
C LEU A 52 -9.13 -0.78 3.86
N GLY A 53 -8.88 0.40 3.33
CA GLY A 53 -8.24 0.60 2.04
C GLY A 53 -6.82 0.05 2.01
N ALA A 54 -6.03 0.33 3.04
CA ALA A 54 -4.67 -0.19 3.18
C ALA A 54 -4.64 -1.72 3.23
N ARG A 55 -5.53 -2.34 4.02
CA ARG A 55 -5.64 -3.79 4.05
C ARG A 55 -5.94 -4.36 2.67
N TYR A 56 -6.86 -3.79 1.92
CA TYR A 56 -7.19 -4.28 0.58
C TYR A 56 -6.04 -4.16 -0.40
N ALA A 57 -5.36 -3.02 -0.39
CA ALA A 57 -4.23 -2.77 -1.27
C ALA A 57 -3.07 -3.74 -0.99
N VAL A 58 -2.71 -3.88 0.29
CA VAL A 58 -1.61 -4.77 0.69
C VAL A 58 -1.97 -6.24 0.51
N ASP A 59 -3.21 -6.66 0.82
CA ASP A 59 -3.68 -8.02 0.54
C ASP A 59 -3.59 -8.36 -0.95
N ALA A 60 -3.96 -7.43 -1.82
CA ALA A 60 -3.84 -7.61 -3.26
C ALA A 60 -2.38 -7.74 -3.71
N ALA A 61 -1.50 -6.87 -3.19
CA ALA A 61 -0.07 -6.90 -3.47
C ALA A 61 0.58 -8.20 -2.96
N MET A 62 0.24 -8.65 -1.75
CA MET A 62 0.73 -9.91 -1.18
C MET A 62 0.33 -11.12 -2.03
N ARG A 63 -0.92 -11.16 -2.52
CA ARG A 63 -1.36 -12.22 -3.43
C ARG A 63 -0.62 -12.18 -4.76
N ALA A 64 -0.50 -11.00 -5.36
CA ALA A 64 0.17 -10.84 -6.65
C ALA A 64 1.66 -11.22 -6.60
N THR A 65 2.31 -10.98 -5.48
CA THR A 65 3.74 -11.26 -5.28
C THR A 65 4.00 -12.61 -4.61
N LYS A 66 2.96 -13.39 -4.32
CA LYS A 66 3.06 -14.65 -3.56
C LYS A 66 3.80 -14.48 -2.22
N GLY A 67 3.55 -13.35 -1.57
CA GLY A 67 4.17 -13.00 -0.30
C GLY A 67 5.59 -12.42 -0.40
N GLN A 68 6.16 -12.28 -1.57
CA GLN A 68 7.48 -11.67 -1.79
C GLN A 68 7.36 -10.14 -1.87
N LEU A 69 7.01 -9.52 -0.74
CA LEU A 69 6.72 -8.10 -0.65
C LEU A 69 7.38 -7.48 0.57
N ILE A 70 7.93 -6.30 0.41
CA ILE A 70 8.44 -5.45 1.50
C ILE A 70 7.72 -4.12 1.44
N ALA A 71 7.27 -3.61 2.59
CA ALA A 71 6.61 -2.33 2.69
C ALA A 71 7.49 -1.29 3.39
N ALA A 72 7.59 -0.11 2.79
CA ALA A 72 8.10 1.10 3.42
C ALA A 72 6.94 2.03 3.74
N ASN A 73 6.93 2.64 4.92
CA ASN A 73 5.83 3.48 5.35
C ASN A 73 6.31 4.84 5.84
N ALA A 74 5.58 5.88 5.47
CA ALA A 74 5.76 7.20 6.07
C ALA A 74 5.02 7.28 7.41
N THR A 75 5.44 8.20 8.26
CA THR A 75 4.68 8.57 9.46
C THR A 75 3.32 9.14 9.05
N GLY A 76 2.28 8.77 9.74
CA GLY A 76 0.90 9.21 9.51
C GLY A 76 -0.09 8.27 10.18
N CYS A 77 -1.38 8.44 9.89
CA CYS A 77 -2.42 7.58 10.47
C CYS A 77 -2.15 6.10 10.21
N LEU A 78 -1.72 5.75 9.01
CA LEU A 78 -1.39 4.38 8.65
C LEU A 78 -0.33 3.76 9.57
N GLU A 79 0.73 4.49 9.84
CA GLU A 79 1.78 4.05 10.76
C GLU A 79 1.23 3.98 12.19
N VAL A 80 0.58 5.03 12.66
CA VAL A 80 0.10 5.14 14.05
C VAL A 80 -0.81 3.99 14.43
N PHE A 81 -1.75 3.61 13.58
CA PHE A 81 -2.66 2.53 13.93
C PHE A 81 -2.06 1.13 13.72
N SER A 82 -1.08 0.99 12.85
CA SER A 82 -0.53 -0.33 12.48
C SER A 82 0.72 -0.73 13.27
N THR A 83 1.24 0.16 14.12
CA THR A 83 2.43 -0.10 14.96
C THR A 83 2.12 -0.12 16.45
N PRO A 84 1.37 -1.11 16.97
CA PRO A 84 1.28 -1.31 18.40
C PRO A 84 2.66 -1.70 18.94
N TYR A 85 3.25 -0.83 19.76
CA TYR A 85 4.57 -1.12 20.35
C TYR A 85 4.53 -2.43 21.17
N PRO A 86 5.56 -3.27 21.09
CA PRO A 86 6.84 -3.14 20.35
C PRO A 86 6.82 -3.72 18.93
N GLU A 87 5.70 -4.09 18.41
CA GLU A 87 5.55 -4.81 17.15
C GLU A 87 4.76 -4.02 16.10
N THR A 88 4.68 -4.54 14.91
CA THR A 88 3.76 -4.08 13.86
C THR A 88 2.61 -5.06 13.70
N SER A 89 1.45 -4.55 13.28
CA SER A 89 0.30 -5.39 12.92
C SER A 89 0.38 -5.94 11.48
N TRP A 90 1.41 -5.59 10.73
CA TRP A 90 1.59 -6.06 9.36
C TRP A 90 2.25 -7.44 9.31
N GLN A 91 1.73 -8.32 8.46
CA GLN A 91 2.26 -9.67 8.23
C GLN A 91 3.24 -9.75 7.05
N LEU A 92 4.05 -8.73 6.88
CA LEU A 92 5.11 -8.69 5.88
C LEU A 92 6.27 -7.90 6.44
N PRO A 93 7.48 -8.04 5.87
CA PRO A 93 8.59 -7.16 6.20
C PRO A 93 8.19 -5.71 6.00
N TRP A 94 8.22 -4.93 7.08
CA TRP A 94 7.71 -3.57 7.12
C TRP A 94 8.72 -2.65 7.77
N ILE A 95 8.92 -1.49 7.17
CA ILE A 95 9.88 -0.49 7.65
C ILE A 95 9.17 0.85 7.75
N HIS A 96 9.16 1.42 8.92
CA HIS A 96 8.77 2.80 9.15
C HIS A 96 10.02 3.69 9.15
N SER A 97 9.92 4.81 8.48
CA SER A 97 10.93 5.85 8.47
C SER A 97 10.31 7.20 8.82
N LEU A 98 11.02 8.27 8.56
CA LEU A 98 10.58 9.62 8.87
C LEU A 98 9.37 10.04 8.03
N PHE A 99 8.67 11.04 8.50
CA PHE A 99 7.58 11.70 7.79
C PHE A 99 8.05 12.13 6.38
N GLY A 100 7.31 11.74 5.35
CA GLY A 100 7.65 12.06 3.97
C GLY A 100 8.72 11.18 3.30
N ASN A 101 9.31 10.21 3.99
CA ASN A 101 10.46 9.45 3.46
C ASN A 101 10.10 8.11 2.80
N ALA A 102 8.83 7.73 2.73
CA ALA A 102 8.46 6.40 2.21
C ALA A 102 9.01 6.12 0.80
N ALA A 103 8.95 7.10 -0.11
CA ALA A 103 9.48 6.95 -1.46
C ALA A 103 11.00 6.74 -1.47
N ALA A 104 11.75 7.52 -0.69
CA ALA A 104 13.19 7.39 -0.59
C ALA A 104 13.62 6.03 0.00
N VAL A 105 12.94 5.58 1.05
CA VAL A 105 13.20 4.28 1.68
C VAL A 105 12.83 3.14 0.73
N GLY A 106 11.68 3.23 0.07
CA GLY A 106 11.24 2.26 -0.94
C GLY A 106 12.26 2.11 -2.08
N THR A 107 12.76 3.24 -2.61
CA THR A 107 13.83 3.27 -3.59
C THR A 107 15.09 2.56 -3.10
N GLY A 108 15.50 2.84 -1.86
CA GLY A 108 16.68 2.21 -1.26
C GLY A 108 16.51 0.69 -1.11
N ILE A 109 15.33 0.24 -0.67
CA ILE A 109 15.01 -1.20 -0.56
C ILE A 109 15.03 -1.86 -1.94
N ALA A 110 14.39 -1.26 -2.95
CA ALA A 110 14.37 -1.80 -4.31
C ALA A 110 15.78 -1.93 -4.88
N ALA A 111 16.62 -0.91 -4.68
CA ALA A 111 18.04 -0.96 -5.08
C ALA A 111 18.80 -2.07 -4.35
N ALA A 112 18.59 -2.22 -3.05
CA ALA A 112 19.21 -3.28 -2.24
C ALA A 112 18.79 -4.68 -2.71
N MET A 113 17.50 -4.89 -3.02
CA MET A 113 17.01 -6.18 -3.53
C MET A 113 17.62 -6.51 -4.88
N ARG A 114 17.78 -5.52 -5.77
CA ARG A 114 18.45 -5.67 -7.06
C ARG A 114 19.91 -6.10 -6.89
N VAL A 115 20.67 -5.42 -6.02
CA VAL A 115 22.07 -5.75 -5.73
C VAL A 115 22.21 -7.15 -5.14
N LYS A 116 21.28 -7.56 -4.28
CA LYS A 116 21.24 -8.89 -3.68
C LYS A 116 20.74 -9.99 -4.62
N GLY A 117 20.39 -9.67 -5.85
CA GLY A 117 19.82 -10.61 -6.81
C GLY A 117 18.41 -11.13 -6.48
N LYS A 118 17.69 -10.47 -5.59
CA LYS A 118 16.34 -10.83 -5.15
C LYS A 118 15.28 -10.28 -6.12
N LYS A 119 15.25 -10.78 -7.34
CA LYS A 119 14.42 -10.26 -8.44
C LYS A 119 12.91 -10.46 -8.24
N ASP A 120 12.52 -11.42 -7.42
CA ASP A 120 11.11 -11.75 -7.17
C ASP A 120 10.50 -10.90 -6.05
N VAL A 121 11.33 -10.23 -5.26
CA VAL A 121 10.85 -9.37 -4.17
C VAL A 121 10.40 -8.03 -4.73
N ARG A 122 9.17 -7.65 -4.43
CA ARG A 122 8.58 -6.36 -4.79
C ARG A 122 8.57 -5.42 -3.60
N VAL A 123 8.53 -4.14 -3.88
CA VAL A 123 8.53 -3.09 -2.85
C VAL A 123 7.30 -2.22 -3.03
N ILE A 124 6.59 -1.98 -1.95
CA ILE A 124 5.57 -0.92 -1.87
C ILE A 124 6.06 0.17 -0.93
N ALA A 125 5.75 1.40 -1.27
CA ALA A 125 5.90 2.55 -0.39
C ALA A 125 4.53 3.14 -0.13
N GLN A 126 4.24 3.54 1.10
CA GLN A 126 2.92 3.97 1.53
C GLN A 126 3.03 5.25 2.34
N GLY A 127 2.08 6.16 2.14
CA GLY A 127 1.99 7.39 2.92
C GLY A 127 0.61 8.00 2.82
N GLY A 128 0.28 8.88 3.76
CA GLY A 128 -0.87 9.75 3.66
C GLY A 128 -0.66 10.87 2.64
N ASP A 129 -1.68 11.64 2.38
CA ASP A 129 -1.67 12.75 1.42
C ASP A 129 -0.62 13.81 1.78
N GLY A 130 -0.58 14.27 3.02
CA GLY A 130 0.42 15.24 3.47
C GLY A 130 1.85 14.71 3.37
N GLY A 131 2.10 13.49 3.82
CA GLY A 131 3.40 12.83 3.72
C GLY A 131 3.82 12.52 2.28
N THR A 132 2.90 12.53 1.35
CA THR A 132 3.13 12.19 -0.06
C THR A 132 3.24 13.44 -0.94
N THR A 133 2.20 14.29 -0.89
CA THR A 133 2.02 15.39 -1.85
C THR A 133 2.54 16.74 -1.35
N ASP A 134 2.91 16.82 -0.08
CA ASP A 134 3.54 17.98 0.52
C ASP A 134 4.98 17.65 0.94
N ILE A 135 5.21 17.27 2.20
CA ILE A 135 6.57 17.11 2.73
C ILE A 135 7.39 16.01 2.04
N GLY A 136 6.74 14.95 1.52
CA GLY A 136 7.39 13.84 0.82
C GLY A 136 7.49 14.00 -0.70
N PHE A 137 6.96 15.07 -1.27
CA PHE A 137 6.84 15.21 -2.72
C PHE A 137 8.19 15.16 -3.44
N GLY A 138 9.23 15.76 -2.88
CA GLY A 138 10.58 15.71 -3.47
C GLY A 138 11.12 14.28 -3.60
N CYS A 139 10.91 13.44 -2.59
CA CYS A 139 11.31 12.03 -2.63
C CYS A 139 10.50 11.24 -3.66
N LEU A 140 9.20 11.50 -3.74
CA LEU A 140 8.29 10.87 -4.70
C LEU A 140 8.65 11.27 -6.13
N SER A 141 8.88 12.55 -6.38
CA SER A 141 9.30 13.06 -7.69
C SER A 141 10.60 12.40 -8.16
N GLY A 142 11.61 12.29 -7.27
CA GLY A 142 12.84 11.61 -7.58
C GLY A 142 12.68 10.12 -7.87
N MET A 143 11.78 9.43 -7.17
CA MET A 143 11.44 8.03 -7.43
C MET A 143 10.85 7.87 -8.85
N PHE A 144 9.95 8.76 -9.26
CA PHE A 144 9.34 8.75 -10.60
C PHE A 144 10.37 9.08 -11.68
N GLU A 145 11.21 10.09 -11.46
CA GLU A 145 12.26 10.47 -12.42
C GLU A 145 13.21 9.30 -12.73
N ARG A 146 13.58 8.55 -11.71
CA ARG A 146 14.45 7.38 -11.87
C ARG A 146 13.73 6.14 -12.37
N ASN A 147 12.41 6.17 -12.45
CA ASN A 147 11.57 5.03 -12.78
C ASN A 147 11.89 3.80 -11.89
N ASP A 148 11.96 4.06 -10.58
CA ASP A 148 12.26 3.02 -9.60
C ASP A 148 11.14 1.96 -9.57
N ASP A 149 11.50 0.68 -9.44
CA ASP A 149 10.56 -0.45 -9.38
C ASP A 149 9.90 -0.52 -7.99
N VAL A 150 9.10 0.47 -7.68
CA VAL A 150 8.37 0.64 -6.42
C VAL A 150 6.93 1.02 -6.72
N LEU A 151 5.98 0.31 -6.15
CA LEU A 151 4.59 0.74 -6.16
C LEU A 151 4.38 1.72 -5.00
N TYR A 152 4.00 2.94 -5.32
CA TYR A 152 3.63 3.94 -4.31
C TYR A 152 2.12 4.01 -4.12
N ILE A 153 1.67 4.01 -2.86
CA ILE A 153 0.26 4.12 -2.50
C ILE A 153 0.08 5.34 -1.60
N CYS A 154 -0.72 6.28 -2.06
CA CYS A 154 -1.14 7.44 -1.28
C CYS A 154 -2.54 7.20 -0.74
N TYR A 155 -2.71 7.29 0.56
CA TYR A 155 -4.00 7.23 1.25
C TYR A 155 -4.44 8.66 1.54
N ASP A 156 -5.23 9.20 0.63
CA ASP A 156 -5.71 10.57 0.71
C ASP A 156 -6.94 10.65 1.62
N ASN A 157 -6.78 11.31 2.76
CA ASN A 157 -7.85 11.63 3.68
C ASN A 157 -8.03 13.14 3.85
N GLU A 158 -7.41 13.93 2.96
CA GLU A 158 -7.48 15.40 2.87
C GLU A 158 -6.95 16.12 4.12
N ALA A 159 -6.11 15.46 4.94
CA ALA A 159 -5.55 16.06 6.14
C ALA A 159 -4.22 15.42 6.57
N TYR A 160 -3.44 16.23 7.27
CA TYR A 160 -2.26 15.73 7.99
C TYR A 160 -2.63 14.85 9.17
#